data_17c4b63b8b0f83058b06c8a225f49a24
#
_entry.id   17c4b63b8b0f83058b06c8a225f49a24
#
_cell.length_a   1.000
_cell.length_b   1.000
_cell.length_c   1.000
_cell.angle_alpha   90.00
_cell.angle_beta   90.00
_cell.angle_gamma   90.00
#
_symmetry.space_group_name_H-M   'P 1'
#
loop_
_entity.id
_entity.type
_entity.pdbx_description
1 polymer ?
#
loop_
_entity_poly.entity_id
_entity_poly.type
_entity_poly.pdbx_seq_one_letter_code
_entity_poly.pdbx_strand_id
1 'polypeptide(L)'
;MSAVNSFGAKDTLTVGGTDYEVFRINTVDGHERLPFSLKVLLENQLRTEDGKNVTRAQIEALGNWDAKAEPNTEIQFTPARVIMQDFTGVPCIVDLAVMREAVAELGGDPKKINPLAPAELVIDHSVIADLFGSADAFERNVEIEYERNGERYQFLRWGQTAFDDFKVVPPGTGIVHQVNIEYLARVTMTREVNGVLQAYPDTLVGTDSHTTMVNGLGVLGWGVGGIEAEAAMLGQPVSMLIPKVVGFKLKGSIPTGVTATDVVLTITELLRQHGVVGKFVEFYGEGVGQVPLANRATIGNMSPEFGSTAAMFPIDQVTLDYLRLTGRSENQIALVEAYSKLQGLWHDPAVEPAFSEYLELDLATVVPSIAGPKRPQDRVILSDAKEQFERDIVHYADVIVNDDVVDRNGKASFPASDPIGFTAEDEFDASAKPVIISSGGPEAVSKPSPV
;
A
#
# COMPACT_ATOMS: atom_id res chain seq x y z
N MET A 1 -29.13 -0.19 -2.03
CA MET A 1 -29.83 -1.32 -1.36
C MET A 1 -29.44 -1.26 0.11
N SER A 2 -30.32 -1.56 1.06
CA SER A 2 -29.93 -1.63 2.47
C SER A 2 -29.05 -2.86 2.68
N ALA A 3 -27.95 -2.71 3.44
CA ALA A 3 -27.11 -3.84 3.85
C ALA A 3 -27.97 -4.90 4.54
N VAL A 4 -27.72 -6.17 4.22
CA VAL A 4 -28.53 -7.29 4.70
C VAL A 4 -28.41 -7.49 6.21
N ASN A 5 -27.25 -7.24 6.82
CA ASN A 5 -26.99 -7.34 8.27
C ASN A 5 -27.45 -8.67 8.90
N SER A 6 -27.08 -9.79 8.28
CA SER A 6 -27.53 -11.13 8.70
C SER A 6 -27.00 -11.58 10.08
N PHE A 7 -25.95 -10.92 10.58
CA PHE A 7 -25.35 -11.18 11.90
C PHE A 7 -25.80 -10.18 12.97
N GLY A 8 -26.66 -9.20 12.63
CA GLY A 8 -27.04 -8.15 13.59
C GLY A 8 -25.85 -7.29 14.03
N ALA A 9 -24.87 -7.11 13.15
CA ALA A 9 -23.59 -6.47 13.47
C ALA A 9 -23.67 -4.94 13.63
N LYS A 10 -24.74 -4.31 13.16
CA LYS A 10 -24.92 -2.86 13.30
C LYS A 10 -25.05 -2.46 14.76
N ASP A 11 -24.26 -1.46 15.16
CA ASP A 11 -24.22 -0.90 16.49
C ASP A 11 -23.87 0.60 16.41
N THR A 12 -23.93 1.30 17.52
CA THR A 12 -23.59 2.73 17.60
C THR A 12 -22.37 2.91 18.49
N LEU A 13 -21.40 3.65 17.97
CA LEU A 13 -20.23 4.13 18.72
C LEU A 13 -20.34 5.65 18.89
N THR A 14 -20.42 6.13 20.13
CA THR A 14 -20.43 7.58 20.43
C THR A 14 -19.03 8.05 20.81
N VAL A 15 -18.49 9.01 20.07
CA VAL A 15 -17.18 9.64 20.35
C VAL A 15 -17.31 11.16 20.24
N GLY A 16 -16.87 11.88 21.28
CA GLY A 16 -16.91 13.35 21.28
C GLY A 16 -18.31 13.96 21.10
N GLY A 17 -19.36 13.21 21.45
CA GLY A 17 -20.76 13.62 21.28
C GLY A 17 -21.31 13.38 19.86
N THR A 18 -20.56 12.71 19.00
CA THR A 18 -20.99 12.29 17.66
C THR A 18 -21.28 10.79 17.66
N ASP A 19 -22.41 10.39 17.13
CA ASP A 19 -22.80 8.99 16.97
C ASP A 19 -22.40 8.47 15.60
N TYR A 20 -21.74 7.31 15.59
CA TYR A 20 -21.30 6.62 14.37
C TYR A 20 -21.94 5.23 14.32
N GLU A 21 -22.56 4.90 13.19
CA GLU A 21 -22.94 3.51 12.90
C GLU A 21 -21.66 2.71 12.63
N VAL A 22 -21.52 1.56 13.28
CA VAL A 22 -20.39 0.64 13.14
C VAL A 22 -20.90 -0.79 12.93
N PHE A 23 -20.04 -1.65 12.36
CA PHE A 23 -20.36 -3.07 12.17
C PHE A 23 -19.45 -3.90 13.07
N ARG A 24 -20.03 -4.46 14.14
CA ARG A 24 -19.31 -5.15 15.20
C ARG A 24 -18.87 -6.54 14.77
N ILE A 25 -17.56 -6.80 14.75
CA ILE A 25 -17.04 -8.13 14.42
C ILE A 25 -17.32 -9.18 15.49
N ASN A 26 -17.57 -8.76 16.72
CA ASN A 26 -17.85 -9.66 17.84
C ASN A 26 -19.20 -10.41 17.75
N THR A 27 -20.00 -10.13 16.74
CA THR A 27 -21.22 -10.88 16.41
C THR A 27 -20.94 -12.15 15.60
N VAL A 28 -19.68 -12.35 15.17
CA VAL A 28 -19.24 -13.53 14.43
C VAL A 28 -18.37 -14.41 15.31
N ASP A 29 -18.74 -15.67 15.47
CA ASP A 29 -17.96 -16.63 16.26
C ASP A 29 -16.54 -16.79 15.69
N GLY A 30 -15.56 -16.89 16.57
CA GLY A 30 -14.16 -17.11 16.21
C GLY A 30 -13.38 -15.82 15.90
N HIS A 31 -14.01 -14.65 15.90
CA HIS A 31 -13.37 -13.35 15.61
C HIS A 31 -12.18 -13.04 16.53
N GLU A 32 -12.20 -13.51 17.79
CA GLU A 32 -11.16 -13.19 18.79
C GLU A 32 -9.78 -13.69 18.40
N ARG A 33 -9.73 -14.87 17.75
CA ARG A 33 -8.48 -15.53 17.36
C ARG A 33 -7.89 -15.01 16.04
N LEU A 34 -8.68 -14.23 15.28
CA LEU A 34 -8.26 -13.75 13.98
C LEU A 34 -7.09 -12.76 14.10
N PRO A 35 -6.13 -12.82 13.16
CA PRO A 35 -5.19 -11.75 12.90
C PRO A 35 -5.87 -10.40 12.62
N PHE A 36 -5.17 -9.29 12.83
CA PHE A 36 -5.73 -7.94 12.63
C PHE A 36 -6.22 -7.72 11.20
N SER A 37 -5.46 -8.15 10.19
CA SER A 37 -5.87 -8.04 8.78
C SER A 37 -7.17 -8.79 8.51
N LEU A 38 -7.34 -9.99 9.06
CA LEU A 38 -8.57 -10.76 8.90
C LEU A 38 -9.75 -10.16 9.68
N LYS A 39 -9.52 -9.49 10.82
CA LYS A 39 -10.54 -8.70 11.51
C LYS A 39 -11.02 -7.53 10.66
N VAL A 40 -10.10 -6.84 9.97
CA VAL A 40 -10.42 -5.77 9.01
C VAL A 40 -11.25 -6.32 7.84
N LEU A 41 -10.85 -7.46 7.28
CA LEU A 41 -11.62 -8.11 6.22
C LEU A 41 -12.99 -8.58 6.71
N LEU A 42 -13.11 -9.07 7.94
CA LEU A 42 -14.38 -9.48 8.54
C LEU A 42 -15.33 -8.28 8.70
N GLU A 43 -14.83 -7.14 9.19
CA GLU A 43 -15.63 -5.91 9.25
C GLU A 43 -16.11 -5.49 7.86
N ASN A 44 -15.20 -5.53 6.87
CA ASN A 44 -15.52 -5.18 5.49
C ASN A 44 -16.66 -6.05 4.95
N GLN A 45 -16.63 -7.35 5.17
CA GLN A 45 -17.69 -8.28 4.75
C GLN A 45 -19.02 -7.98 5.47
N LEU A 46 -19.00 -7.71 6.78
CA LEU A 46 -20.21 -7.38 7.55
C LEU A 46 -20.85 -6.08 7.05
N ARG A 47 -20.05 -5.08 6.73
CA ARG A 47 -20.52 -3.78 6.27
C ARG A 47 -21.04 -3.79 4.85
N THR A 48 -20.45 -4.62 3.99
CA THR A 48 -20.78 -4.69 2.56
C THR A 48 -21.69 -5.86 2.19
N GLU A 49 -22.18 -6.61 3.16
CA GLU A 49 -23.09 -7.74 2.95
C GLU A 49 -24.32 -7.32 2.11
N ASP A 50 -24.46 -7.93 0.93
CA ASP A 50 -25.58 -7.69 0.01
C ASP A 50 -26.38 -8.95 -0.34
N GLY A 51 -25.92 -10.11 0.16
CA GLY A 51 -26.51 -11.43 -0.09
C GLY A 51 -26.27 -11.98 -1.48
N LYS A 52 -25.44 -11.32 -2.30
CA LYS A 52 -25.08 -11.71 -3.67
C LYS A 52 -23.58 -11.82 -3.85
N ASN A 53 -22.89 -10.67 -3.81
CA ASN A 53 -21.42 -10.60 -3.91
C ASN A 53 -20.79 -10.94 -2.56
N VAL A 54 -21.32 -10.36 -1.50
CA VAL A 54 -20.92 -10.64 -0.12
C VAL A 54 -22.06 -11.37 0.60
N THR A 55 -21.82 -12.62 0.92
CA THR A 55 -22.82 -13.55 1.46
C THR A 55 -22.51 -13.91 2.91
N ARG A 56 -23.54 -14.33 3.64
CA ARG A 56 -23.40 -14.87 4.99
C ARG A 56 -22.35 -16.00 5.07
N ALA A 57 -22.29 -16.88 4.07
CA ALA A 57 -21.35 -18.00 4.06
C ALA A 57 -19.87 -17.54 4.01
N GLN A 58 -19.56 -16.45 3.29
CA GLN A 58 -18.22 -15.86 3.26
C GLN A 58 -17.83 -15.24 4.61
N ILE A 59 -18.77 -14.60 5.29
CA ILE A 59 -18.57 -14.04 6.64
C ILE A 59 -18.31 -15.18 7.64
N GLU A 60 -19.11 -16.24 7.60
CA GLU A 60 -18.92 -17.45 8.44
C GLU A 60 -17.57 -18.13 8.15
N ALA A 61 -17.14 -18.17 6.89
CA ALA A 61 -15.85 -18.74 6.52
C ALA A 61 -14.67 -17.95 7.12
N LEU A 62 -14.76 -16.61 7.17
CA LEU A 62 -13.77 -15.79 7.86
C LEU A 62 -13.74 -16.05 9.36
N GLY A 63 -14.90 -16.08 10.02
CA GLY A 63 -14.98 -16.42 11.45
C GLY A 63 -14.41 -17.79 11.79
N ASN A 64 -14.64 -18.76 10.89
CA ASN A 64 -14.15 -20.13 11.01
C ASN A 64 -12.76 -20.36 10.38
N TRP A 65 -12.04 -19.28 10.06
CA TRP A 65 -10.73 -19.40 9.41
C TRP A 65 -9.81 -20.37 10.15
N ASP A 66 -9.29 -21.35 9.40
CA ASP A 66 -8.29 -22.30 9.87
C ASP A 66 -6.90 -21.87 9.39
N ALA A 67 -6.06 -21.45 10.33
CA ALA A 67 -4.71 -20.99 10.08
C ALA A 67 -3.82 -22.03 9.38
N LYS A 68 -4.16 -23.33 9.47
CA LYS A 68 -3.37 -24.45 8.91
C LYS A 68 -3.89 -24.93 7.57
N ALA A 69 -5.11 -24.55 7.19
CA ALA A 69 -5.70 -24.96 5.92
C ALA A 69 -5.09 -24.19 4.73
N GLU A 70 -5.07 -24.82 3.56
CA GLU A 70 -4.77 -24.10 2.32
C GLU A 70 -5.96 -23.19 1.96
N PRO A 71 -5.69 -21.96 1.46
CA PRO A 71 -6.72 -21.04 1.02
C PRO A 71 -7.61 -21.65 -0.06
N ASN A 72 -8.91 -21.72 0.21
CA ASN A 72 -9.89 -22.32 -0.71
C ASN A 72 -11.21 -21.57 -0.78
N THR A 73 -11.39 -20.55 0.04
CA THR A 73 -12.63 -19.77 0.10
C THR A 73 -12.36 -18.36 -0.42
N GLU A 74 -13.13 -17.99 -1.42
CA GLU A 74 -13.09 -16.67 -2.05
C GLU A 74 -14.00 -15.70 -1.29
N ILE A 75 -13.53 -14.48 -1.08
CA ILE A 75 -14.27 -13.36 -0.52
C ILE A 75 -14.16 -12.14 -1.44
N GLN A 76 -15.07 -11.18 -1.24
CA GLN A 76 -15.12 -9.95 -2.02
C GLN A 76 -14.75 -8.76 -1.14
N PHE A 77 -13.62 -8.14 -1.40
CA PHE A 77 -13.12 -7.00 -0.62
C PHE A 77 -13.46 -5.69 -1.31
N THR A 78 -14.12 -4.77 -0.60
CA THR A 78 -14.42 -3.42 -1.09
C THR A 78 -13.51 -2.41 -0.36
N PRO A 79 -12.47 -1.88 -1.02
CA PRO A 79 -11.59 -0.91 -0.38
C PRO A 79 -12.33 0.38 -0.05
N ALA A 80 -11.96 1.03 1.04
CA ALA A 80 -12.57 2.28 1.48
C ALA A 80 -12.20 3.46 0.56
N ARG A 81 -11.05 3.39 -0.11
CA ARG A 81 -10.55 4.38 -1.07
C ARG A 81 -9.52 3.77 -2.03
N VAL A 82 -9.20 4.54 -3.07
CA VAL A 82 -8.16 4.20 -4.05
C VAL A 82 -7.12 5.30 -4.05
N ILE A 83 -5.82 4.92 -3.97
CA ILE A 83 -4.71 5.85 -4.12
C ILE A 83 -3.99 5.63 -5.43
N MET A 84 -3.53 6.71 -6.05
CA MET A 84 -2.83 6.67 -7.33
C MET A 84 -1.65 7.63 -7.32
N GLN A 85 -0.60 7.29 -8.06
CA GLN A 85 0.41 8.22 -8.50
C GLN A 85 0.13 8.64 -9.95
N ASP A 86 0.83 9.64 -10.47
CA ASP A 86 0.43 10.29 -11.71
C ASP A 86 0.84 9.56 -13.00
N PHE A 87 1.71 8.55 -12.96
CA PHE A 87 2.00 7.76 -14.17
C PHE A 87 0.95 6.67 -14.43
N THR A 88 0.53 5.97 -13.40
CA THR A 88 -0.44 4.88 -13.50
C THR A 88 -1.88 5.34 -13.24
N GLY A 89 -2.06 6.43 -12.50
CA GLY A 89 -3.39 6.96 -12.15
C GLY A 89 -4.01 7.84 -13.22
N VAL A 90 -3.23 8.60 -13.98
CA VAL A 90 -3.78 9.43 -15.07
C VAL A 90 -4.50 8.59 -16.11
N PRO A 91 -3.97 7.44 -16.60
CA PRO A 91 -4.73 6.56 -17.48
C PRO A 91 -6.09 6.14 -16.93
N CYS A 92 -6.18 5.77 -15.66
CA CYS A 92 -7.46 5.41 -15.04
C CYS A 92 -8.49 6.55 -15.11
N ILE A 93 -8.07 7.79 -14.90
CA ILE A 93 -8.98 8.95 -15.01
C ILE A 93 -9.33 9.26 -16.46
N VAL A 94 -8.41 9.02 -17.41
CA VAL A 94 -8.70 9.11 -18.85
C VAL A 94 -9.78 8.11 -19.23
N ASP A 95 -9.71 6.88 -18.74
CA ASP A 95 -10.71 5.86 -19.02
C ASP A 95 -12.09 6.25 -18.48
N LEU A 96 -12.17 6.81 -17.26
CA LEU A 96 -13.42 7.36 -16.74
C LEU A 96 -13.97 8.51 -17.61
N ALA A 97 -13.09 9.35 -18.16
CA ALA A 97 -13.50 10.44 -19.08
C ALA A 97 -14.06 9.87 -20.38
N VAL A 98 -13.40 8.86 -20.98
CA VAL A 98 -13.87 8.17 -22.19
C VAL A 98 -15.20 7.43 -21.94
N MET A 99 -15.37 6.82 -20.76
CA MET A 99 -16.66 6.23 -20.38
C MET A 99 -17.78 7.26 -20.35
N ARG A 100 -17.51 8.51 -19.90
CA ARG A 100 -18.49 9.59 -19.95
C ARG A 100 -18.89 9.96 -21.39
N GLU A 101 -17.92 10.03 -22.29
CA GLU A 101 -18.19 10.27 -23.72
C GLU A 101 -19.07 9.16 -24.30
N ALA A 102 -18.71 7.90 -24.08
CA ALA A 102 -19.49 6.76 -24.55
C ALA A 102 -20.92 6.74 -23.99
N VAL A 103 -21.10 7.07 -22.71
CA VAL A 103 -22.46 7.19 -22.11
C VAL A 103 -23.26 8.30 -22.76
N ALA A 104 -22.63 9.46 -23.06
CA ALA A 104 -23.28 10.56 -23.75
C ALA A 104 -23.70 10.19 -25.18
N GLU A 105 -22.83 9.51 -25.94
CA GLU A 105 -23.13 9.01 -27.28
C GLU A 105 -24.30 8.01 -27.28
N LEU A 106 -24.42 7.19 -26.25
CA LEU A 106 -25.53 6.27 -26.04
C LEU A 106 -26.81 6.97 -25.53
N GLY A 107 -26.80 8.29 -25.38
CA GLY A 107 -27.95 9.09 -24.91
C GLY A 107 -28.18 9.00 -23.40
N GLY A 108 -27.20 8.53 -22.62
CA GLY A 108 -27.24 8.48 -21.17
C GLY A 108 -26.71 9.77 -20.51
N ASP A 109 -26.83 9.86 -19.19
CA ASP A 109 -26.25 10.95 -18.41
C ASP A 109 -24.79 10.62 -18.04
N PRO A 110 -23.79 11.36 -18.59
CA PRO A 110 -22.38 11.13 -18.31
C PRO A 110 -22.00 11.33 -16.84
N LYS A 111 -22.77 12.09 -16.08
CA LYS A 111 -22.54 12.30 -14.65
C LYS A 111 -22.72 11.05 -13.81
N LYS A 112 -23.31 9.99 -14.38
CA LYS A 112 -23.39 8.68 -13.71
C LYS A 112 -22.04 7.98 -13.59
N ILE A 113 -21.06 8.36 -14.42
CA ILE A 113 -19.69 7.84 -14.33
C ILE A 113 -18.94 8.74 -13.34
N ASN A 114 -18.75 8.22 -12.14
CA ASN A 114 -18.00 8.83 -11.04
C ASN A 114 -17.32 7.72 -10.22
N PRO A 115 -16.22 8.02 -9.54
CA PRO A 115 -15.70 7.16 -8.48
C PRO A 115 -16.77 6.91 -7.41
N LEU A 116 -17.02 5.65 -7.07
CA LEU A 116 -17.92 5.25 -5.99
C LEU A 116 -17.19 5.07 -4.65
N ALA A 117 -15.86 4.99 -4.70
CA ALA A 117 -14.96 5.11 -3.56
C ALA A 117 -14.10 6.37 -3.74
N PRO A 118 -13.72 7.07 -2.66
CA PRO A 118 -12.79 8.19 -2.74
C PRO A 118 -11.52 7.80 -3.51
N ALA A 119 -11.21 8.57 -4.55
CA ALA A 119 -10.03 8.39 -5.38
C ALA A 119 -9.08 9.58 -5.16
N GLU A 120 -7.86 9.30 -4.75
CA GLU A 120 -6.87 10.32 -4.39
C GLU A 120 -5.62 10.09 -5.26
N LEU A 121 -5.23 11.09 -6.06
CA LEU A 121 -4.06 11.02 -6.93
C LEU A 121 -3.02 12.03 -6.46
N VAL A 122 -1.78 11.55 -6.29
CA VAL A 122 -0.64 12.40 -5.91
C VAL A 122 0.28 12.55 -7.11
N ILE A 123 0.61 13.79 -7.46
CA ILE A 123 1.56 14.10 -8.52
C ILE A 123 2.97 14.10 -7.93
N ASP A 124 3.75 13.07 -8.24
CA ASP A 124 5.10 12.89 -7.73
C ASP A 124 6.06 12.21 -8.71
N HIS A 125 5.62 11.17 -9.40
CA HIS A 125 6.47 10.35 -10.26
C HIS A 125 6.92 11.08 -11.53
N SER A 126 6.21 12.08 -12.01
CA SER A 126 6.59 12.92 -13.14
C SER A 126 7.53 14.06 -12.77
N VAL A 127 7.78 14.28 -11.48
CA VAL A 127 8.66 15.36 -10.98
C VAL A 127 10.11 14.93 -11.05
N ILE A 128 10.90 15.62 -11.86
CA ILE A 128 12.30 15.29 -12.14
C ILE A 128 13.19 16.48 -11.77
N ALA A 129 14.35 16.22 -11.18
CA ALA A 129 15.40 17.20 -10.96
C ALA A 129 16.30 17.26 -12.20
N ASP A 130 15.97 18.10 -13.18
CA ASP A 130 16.77 18.29 -14.40
C ASP A 130 18.04 19.10 -14.13
N LEU A 131 17.98 20.02 -13.18
CA LEU A 131 19.08 20.91 -12.80
C LEU A 131 19.38 20.75 -11.30
N PHE A 132 20.66 20.83 -10.97
CA PHE A 132 21.13 20.70 -9.57
C PHE A 132 22.39 21.54 -9.33
N GLY A 133 22.74 21.76 -8.07
CA GLY A 133 24.00 22.38 -7.67
C GLY A 133 24.10 23.90 -7.92
N SER A 134 23.02 24.58 -8.34
CA SER A 134 22.93 26.03 -8.49
C SER A 134 21.81 26.62 -7.64
N ALA A 135 21.93 27.92 -7.31
CA ALA A 135 20.94 28.59 -6.46
C ALA A 135 19.55 28.72 -7.11
N ASP A 136 19.47 28.70 -8.42
CA ASP A 136 18.25 28.82 -9.23
C ASP A 136 17.70 27.48 -9.70
N ALA A 137 18.32 26.34 -9.30
CA ALA A 137 17.94 25.02 -9.78
C ALA A 137 16.48 24.68 -9.43
N PHE A 138 16.01 25.05 -8.23
CA PHE A 138 14.64 24.77 -7.81
C PHE A 138 13.61 25.47 -8.71
N GLU A 139 13.72 26.77 -8.88
CA GLU A 139 12.79 27.56 -9.70
C GLU A 139 12.77 27.07 -11.15
N ARG A 140 13.95 26.78 -11.71
CA ARG A 140 14.05 26.30 -13.09
C ARG A 140 13.50 24.89 -13.27
N ASN A 141 13.68 24.00 -12.30
CA ASN A 141 13.06 22.67 -12.33
C ASN A 141 11.54 22.77 -12.31
N VAL A 142 10.97 23.68 -11.53
CA VAL A 142 9.52 23.92 -11.51
C VAL A 142 9.03 24.43 -12.88
N GLU A 143 9.75 25.35 -13.51
CA GLU A 143 9.42 25.85 -14.86
C GLU A 143 9.43 24.72 -15.90
N ILE A 144 10.48 23.90 -15.92
CA ILE A 144 10.64 22.76 -16.84
C ILE A 144 9.51 21.73 -16.58
N GLU A 145 9.19 21.47 -15.34
CA GLU A 145 8.12 20.54 -14.98
C GLU A 145 6.77 20.99 -15.52
N TYR A 146 6.38 22.24 -15.31
CA TYR A 146 5.10 22.78 -15.81
C TYR A 146 5.09 22.87 -17.35
N GLU A 147 6.21 23.13 -18.00
CA GLU A 147 6.33 23.06 -19.46
C GLU A 147 6.12 21.62 -19.96
N ARG A 148 6.76 20.64 -19.32
CA ARG A 148 6.69 19.20 -19.67
C ARG A 148 5.32 18.58 -19.41
N ASN A 149 4.73 18.85 -18.26
CA ASN A 149 3.55 18.18 -17.74
C ASN A 149 2.27 19.05 -17.75
N GLY A 150 2.30 20.23 -18.34
CA GLY A 150 1.20 21.20 -18.30
C GLY A 150 -0.14 20.65 -18.80
N GLU A 151 -0.15 19.85 -19.88
CA GLU A 151 -1.34 19.21 -20.42
C GLU A 151 -1.93 18.20 -19.42
N ARG A 152 -1.07 17.36 -18.82
CA ARG A 152 -1.48 16.41 -17.77
C ARG A 152 -2.12 17.13 -16.57
N TYR A 153 -1.52 18.23 -16.13
CA TYR A 153 -2.03 18.98 -14.98
C TYR A 153 -3.34 19.69 -15.28
N GLN A 154 -3.52 20.18 -16.49
CA GLN A 154 -4.80 20.73 -16.93
C GLN A 154 -5.90 19.68 -16.95
N PHE A 155 -5.61 18.49 -17.44
CA PHE A 155 -6.52 17.35 -17.44
C PHE A 155 -6.92 16.95 -16.01
N LEU A 156 -5.95 16.79 -15.11
CA LEU A 156 -6.21 16.43 -13.71
C LEU A 156 -7.02 17.50 -12.98
N ARG A 157 -6.73 18.77 -13.23
CA ARG A 157 -7.52 19.87 -12.68
C ARG A 157 -8.97 19.85 -13.17
N TRP A 158 -9.18 19.56 -14.45
CA TRP A 158 -10.52 19.34 -14.99
C TRP A 158 -11.19 18.15 -14.28
N GLY A 159 -10.50 17.04 -14.11
CA GLY A 159 -11.00 15.85 -13.45
C GLY A 159 -11.54 16.11 -12.05
N GLN A 160 -10.84 16.91 -11.24
CA GLN A 160 -11.31 17.29 -9.89
C GLN A 160 -12.63 18.09 -9.88
N THR A 161 -12.94 18.77 -10.98
CA THR A 161 -14.21 19.51 -11.11
C THR A 161 -15.30 18.69 -11.78
N ALA A 162 -14.92 17.72 -12.59
CA ALA A 162 -15.81 16.88 -13.35
C ALA A 162 -16.32 15.66 -12.57
N PHE A 163 -15.47 15.07 -11.74
CA PHE A 163 -15.77 13.88 -10.96
C PHE A 163 -16.01 14.24 -9.48
N ASP A 164 -17.04 13.64 -8.90
CA ASP A 164 -17.24 13.62 -7.46
C ASP A 164 -16.24 12.62 -6.83
N ASP A 165 -15.86 12.83 -5.57
CA ASP A 165 -14.94 11.96 -4.82
C ASP A 165 -13.55 11.75 -5.47
N PHE A 166 -13.13 12.62 -6.38
CA PHE A 166 -11.78 12.63 -6.95
C PHE A 166 -10.98 13.85 -6.49
N LYS A 167 -9.78 13.60 -5.96
CA LYS A 167 -8.87 14.64 -5.45
C LYS A 167 -7.48 14.44 -6.03
N VAL A 168 -6.81 15.57 -6.32
CA VAL A 168 -5.42 15.58 -6.78
C VAL A 168 -4.58 16.38 -5.80
N VAL A 169 -3.48 15.77 -5.33
CA VAL A 169 -2.44 16.46 -4.58
C VAL A 169 -1.44 17.03 -5.60
N PRO A 170 -1.19 18.34 -5.58
CA PRO A 170 -0.36 18.99 -6.58
C PRO A 170 1.12 18.60 -6.47
N PRO A 171 1.92 18.82 -7.55
CA PRO A 171 3.35 18.56 -7.52
C PRO A 171 4.07 19.39 -6.45
N GLY A 172 5.21 18.90 -5.97
CA GLY A 172 5.99 19.57 -4.93
C GLY A 172 5.45 19.41 -3.51
N THR A 173 4.38 18.63 -3.31
CA THR A 173 3.82 18.36 -1.98
C THR A 173 4.55 17.21 -1.26
N GLY A 174 5.01 16.21 -1.99
CA GLY A 174 5.74 15.05 -1.49
C GLY A 174 5.47 13.78 -2.28
N ILE A 175 6.09 12.68 -1.87
CA ILE A 175 5.97 11.36 -2.49
C ILE A 175 4.64 10.73 -2.07
N VAL A 176 3.95 10.05 -2.98
CA VAL A 176 2.57 9.54 -2.82
C VAL A 176 2.35 8.77 -1.51
N HIS A 177 3.22 7.82 -1.19
CA HIS A 177 3.01 6.99 0.00
C HIS A 177 3.31 7.72 1.29
N GLN A 178 4.27 8.65 1.29
CA GLN A 178 4.56 9.53 2.41
C GLN A 178 3.41 10.52 2.65
N VAL A 179 2.93 11.19 1.60
CA VAL A 179 1.73 12.05 1.66
C VAL A 179 0.53 11.25 2.15
N ASN A 180 0.42 9.98 1.74
CA ASN A 180 -0.64 9.10 2.19
C ASN A 180 -0.62 8.91 3.71
N ILE A 181 0.50 8.47 4.28
CA ILE A 181 0.56 8.22 5.73
C ILE A 181 0.51 9.50 6.57
N GLU A 182 1.08 10.60 6.06
CA GLU A 182 1.16 11.87 6.78
C GLU A 182 -0.12 12.70 6.69
N TYR A 183 -0.92 12.53 5.62
CA TYR A 183 -2.04 13.43 5.35
C TYR A 183 -3.34 12.73 4.94
N LEU A 184 -3.30 11.77 3.98
CA LEU A 184 -4.52 11.21 3.39
C LEU A 184 -5.12 10.07 4.22
N ALA A 185 -4.30 9.20 4.78
CA ALA A 185 -4.76 8.05 5.56
C ALA A 185 -5.44 8.51 6.87
N ARG A 186 -6.59 7.92 7.15
CA ARG A 186 -7.43 8.29 8.28
C ARG A 186 -7.43 7.27 9.41
N VAL A 187 -6.92 6.06 9.16
CA VAL A 187 -6.92 4.87 10.02
C VAL A 187 -8.35 4.37 10.33
N THR A 188 -9.25 5.27 10.70
CA THR A 188 -10.69 5.02 10.77
C THR A 188 -11.38 6.03 9.85
N MET A 189 -12.01 5.53 8.81
CA MET A 189 -12.80 6.31 7.85
C MET A 189 -14.16 6.66 8.42
N THR A 190 -14.68 7.80 7.95
CA THR A 190 -16.08 8.17 8.18
C THR A 190 -16.75 8.51 6.86
N ARG A 191 -17.98 8.06 6.67
CA ARG A 191 -18.79 8.38 5.48
C ARG A 191 -20.26 8.48 5.87
N GLU A 192 -20.94 9.45 5.31
CA GLU A 192 -22.40 9.51 5.42
C GLU A 192 -23.04 8.54 4.41
N VAL A 193 -23.82 7.61 4.89
CA VAL A 193 -24.55 6.62 4.09
C VAL A 193 -26.02 6.68 4.46
N ASN A 194 -26.88 7.09 3.53
CA ASN A 194 -28.34 7.25 3.74
C ASN A 194 -28.68 8.15 4.94
N GLY A 195 -27.92 9.21 5.15
CA GLY A 195 -28.15 10.17 6.26
C GLY A 195 -27.61 9.70 7.61
N VAL A 196 -26.86 8.60 7.66
CA VAL A 196 -26.22 8.07 8.88
C VAL A 196 -24.70 8.13 8.71
N LEU A 197 -24.00 8.68 9.69
CA LEU A 197 -22.55 8.74 9.69
C LEU A 197 -21.99 7.37 10.13
N GLN A 198 -21.33 6.69 9.22
CA GLN A 198 -20.67 5.40 9.51
C GLN A 198 -19.19 5.62 9.83
N ALA A 199 -18.63 4.76 10.72
CA ALA A 199 -17.20 4.63 10.95
C ALA A 199 -16.74 3.19 10.69
N TYR A 200 -15.62 3.04 9.99
CA TYR A 200 -15.07 1.76 9.56
C TYR A 200 -13.56 1.85 9.32
N PRO A 201 -12.81 0.73 9.23
CA PRO A 201 -11.38 0.77 8.98
C PRO A 201 -11.04 1.46 7.66
N ASP A 202 -10.06 2.33 7.68
CA ASP A 202 -9.42 2.80 6.45
C ASP A 202 -8.74 1.61 5.77
N THR A 203 -9.11 1.36 4.52
CA THR A 203 -8.52 0.32 3.68
C THR A 203 -8.36 0.85 2.27
N LEU A 204 -7.33 0.43 1.57
CA LEU A 204 -7.13 0.94 0.22
C LEU A 204 -6.48 -0.09 -0.71
N VAL A 205 -6.67 0.15 -1.99
CA VAL A 205 -5.81 -0.37 -3.06
C VAL A 205 -5.14 0.81 -3.76
N GLY A 206 -3.96 0.58 -4.31
CA GLY A 206 -3.23 1.63 -5.00
C GLY A 206 -2.62 1.16 -6.30
N THR A 207 -2.41 2.08 -7.25
CA THR A 207 -1.79 1.79 -8.54
C THR A 207 -0.28 1.66 -8.48
N ASP A 208 0.28 1.51 -7.28
CA ASP A 208 1.70 1.42 -6.99
C ASP A 208 2.00 0.30 -6.01
N SER A 209 3.07 -0.47 -6.21
CA SER A 209 3.43 -1.63 -5.39
C SER A 209 3.75 -1.23 -3.94
N HIS A 210 4.30 -0.03 -3.70
CA HIS A 210 4.65 0.49 -2.38
C HIS A 210 3.46 1.10 -1.61
N THR A 211 2.24 0.94 -2.10
CA THR A 211 1.00 1.26 -1.36
C THR A 211 0.99 0.64 0.05
N THR A 212 1.67 -0.48 0.22
CA THR A 212 1.86 -1.18 1.49
C THR A 212 2.56 -0.36 2.57
N MET A 213 3.16 0.79 2.27
CA MET A 213 3.70 1.72 3.27
C MET A 213 2.64 2.12 4.31
N VAL A 214 1.38 2.20 3.93
CA VAL A 214 0.26 2.51 4.81
C VAL A 214 0.03 1.48 5.91
N ASN A 215 0.51 0.24 5.71
CA ASN A 215 0.36 -0.83 6.70
C ASN A 215 1.08 -0.50 8.03
N GLY A 216 2.08 0.39 7.99
CA GLY A 216 2.74 0.91 9.19
C GLY A 216 1.81 1.69 10.12
N LEU A 217 0.73 2.29 9.61
CA LEU A 217 -0.33 2.94 10.38
C LEU A 217 -1.38 1.98 10.95
N GLY A 218 -1.30 0.70 10.62
CA GLY A 218 -2.37 -0.26 10.90
C GLY A 218 -3.54 -0.18 9.91
N VAL A 219 -3.30 0.37 8.73
CA VAL A 219 -4.26 0.44 7.62
C VAL A 219 -3.95 -0.68 6.64
N LEU A 220 -4.95 -1.50 6.31
CA LEU A 220 -4.79 -2.57 5.33
C LEU A 220 -4.85 -2.00 3.92
N GLY A 221 -3.78 -2.16 3.16
CA GLY A 221 -3.69 -1.71 1.78
C GLY A 221 -2.56 -2.37 1.03
N TRP A 222 -2.72 -2.52 -0.29
CA TRP A 222 -1.72 -3.10 -1.19
C TRP A 222 -1.82 -2.55 -2.60
N GLY A 223 -0.78 -2.80 -3.40
CA GLY A 223 -0.72 -2.43 -4.81
C GLY A 223 -1.54 -3.36 -5.69
N VAL A 224 -2.19 -2.79 -6.69
CA VAL A 224 -2.96 -3.49 -7.71
C VAL A 224 -2.66 -2.92 -9.10
N GLY A 225 -3.03 -3.64 -10.15
CA GLY A 225 -2.95 -3.11 -11.51
C GLY A 225 -3.92 -1.95 -11.75
N GLY A 226 -3.64 -1.10 -12.77
CA GLY A 226 -4.50 0.05 -13.11
C GLY A 226 -5.95 -0.34 -13.36
N ILE A 227 -6.20 -1.42 -14.09
CA ILE A 227 -7.57 -1.94 -14.37
C ILE A 227 -8.29 -2.36 -13.09
N GLU A 228 -7.58 -2.97 -12.14
CA GLU A 228 -8.18 -3.36 -10.85
C GLU A 228 -8.51 -2.14 -9.99
N ALA A 229 -7.64 -1.12 -9.99
CA ALA A 229 -7.91 0.14 -9.31
C ALA A 229 -9.13 0.85 -9.90
N GLU A 230 -9.24 0.87 -11.23
CA GLU A 230 -10.37 1.43 -11.95
C GLU A 230 -11.68 0.68 -11.64
N ALA A 231 -11.64 -0.67 -11.64
CA ALA A 231 -12.77 -1.48 -11.24
C ALA A 231 -13.21 -1.19 -9.80
N ALA A 232 -12.25 -1.03 -8.87
CA ALA A 232 -12.52 -0.66 -7.48
C ALA A 232 -13.14 0.75 -7.38
N MET A 233 -12.65 1.73 -8.15
CA MET A 233 -13.26 3.06 -8.24
C MET A 233 -14.71 3.00 -8.73
N LEU A 234 -15.03 2.10 -9.66
CA LEU A 234 -16.38 1.88 -10.18
C LEU A 234 -17.26 0.99 -9.28
N GLY A 235 -16.79 0.67 -8.08
CA GLY A 235 -17.54 -0.05 -7.07
C GLY A 235 -17.54 -1.57 -7.24
N GLN A 236 -16.68 -2.12 -8.07
CA GLN A 236 -16.47 -3.56 -8.13
C GLN A 236 -15.58 -4.00 -6.97
N PRO A 237 -16.00 -5.00 -6.19
CA PRO A 237 -15.14 -5.51 -5.13
C PRO A 237 -13.94 -6.29 -5.73
N VAL A 238 -12.84 -6.29 -5.01
CA VAL A 238 -11.66 -7.10 -5.32
C VAL A 238 -11.90 -8.52 -4.84
N SER A 239 -11.88 -9.48 -5.77
CA SER A 239 -11.98 -10.90 -5.44
C SER A 239 -10.63 -11.42 -4.93
N MET A 240 -10.65 -12.13 -3.80
CA MET A 240 -9.46 -12.72 -3.21
C MET A 240 -9.78 -13.97 -2.41
N LEU A 241 -8.85 -14.90 -2.32
CA LEU A 241 -8.92 -15.97 -1.32
C LEU A 241 -8.66 -15.42 0.06
N ILE A 242 -9.29 -15.98 1.10
CA ILE A 242 -8.91 -15.68 2.48
C ILE A 242 -7.44 -16.04 2.65
N PRO A 243 -6.54 -15.06 2.93
CA PRO A 243 -5.09 -15.29 2.81
C PRO A 243 -4.53 -16.10 3.99
N LYS A 244 -3.38 -16.72 3.77
CA LYS A 244 -2.50 -17.13 4.88
C LYS A 244 -1.91 -15.88 5.51
N VAL A 245 -1.76 -15.90 6.83
CA VAL A 245 -1.15 -14.80 7.60
C VAL A 245 0.07 -15.32 8.35
N VAL A 246 1.21 -14.69 8.12
CA VAL A 246 2.48 -14.97 8.80
C VAL A 246 2.62 -14.00 9.97
N GLY A 247 2.67 -14.50 11.19
CA GLY A 247 2.96 -13.70 12.37
C GLY A 247 4.46 -13.47 12.53
N PHE A 248 4.89 -12.21 12.59
CA PHE A 248 6.27 -11.81 12.82
C PHE A 248 6.41 -11.18 14.20
N LYS A 249 6.93 -11.94 15.16
CA LYS A 249 7.10 -11.49 16.55
C LYS A 249 8.32 -10.62 16.71
N LEU A 250 8.13 -9.40 17.23
CA LEU A 250 9.22 -8.50 17.60
C LEU A 250 9.42 -8.54 19.10
N LYS A 251 10.67 -8.71 19.52
CA LYS A 251 11.11 -8.71 20.93
C LYS A 251 12.25 -7.72 21.15
N GLY A 252 12.47 -7.37 22.40
CA GLY A 252 13.60 -6.54 22.80
C GLY A 252 13.54 -5.11 22.26
N SER A 253 14.67 -4.46 22.18
CA SER A 253 14.80 -3.06 21.74
C SER A 253 16.00 -2.89 20.80
N ILE A 254 15.93 -1.88 19.94
CA ILE A 254 16.98 -1.57 18.96
C ILE A 254 18.23 -1.07 19.70
N PRO A 255 19.43 -1.66 19.48
CA PRO A 255 20.66 -1.24 20.14
C PRO A 255 21.09 0.17 19.73
N THR A 256 21.83 0.84 20.60
CA THR A 256 22.47 2.11 20.26
C THR A 256 23.46 1.92 19.09
N GLY A 257 23.37 2.78 18.10
CA GLY A 257 24.21 2.72 16.88
C GLY A 257 23.61 1.91 15.73
N VAL A 258 22.50 1.20 15.97
CA VAL A 258 21.69 0.56 14.93
C VAL A 258 20.64 1.54 14.41
N THR A 259 20.49 1.63 13.12
CA THR A 259 19.56 2.53 12.44
C THR A 259 18.26 1.81 12.07
N ALA A 260 17.24 2.60 11.69
CA ALA A 260 16.02 2.05 11.10
C ALA A 260 16.29 1.16 9.88
N THR A 261 17.23 1.57 9.02
CA THR A 261 17.61 0.84 7.81
C THR A 261 18.15 -0.56 8.15
N ASP A 262 18.93 -0.71 9.20
CA ASP A 262 19.47 -2.00 9.64
C ASP A 262 18.34 -2.97 10.03
N VAL A 263 17.33 -2.46 10.74
CA VAL A 263 16.15 -3.25 11.13
C VAL A 263 15.32 -3.63 9.90
N VAL A 264 15.08 -2.67 9.00
CA VAL A 264 14.31 -2.89 7.76
C VAL A 264 14.97 -3.94 6.89
N LEU A 265 16.28 -3.83 6.65
CA LEU A 265 17.02 -4.80 5.83
C LEU A 265 17.03 -6.19 6.47
N THR A 266 17.18 -6.28 7.81
CA THR A 266 17.14 -7.55 8.53
C THR A 266 15.78 -8.24 8.40
N ILE A 267 14.68 -7.50 8.58
CA ILE A 267 13.32 -8.03 8.44
C ILE A 267 13.07 -8.44 6.99
N THR A 268 13.49 -7.62 6.03
CA THR A 268 13.31 -7.90 4.59
C THR A 268 14.02 -9.18 4.18
N GLU A 269 15.27 -9.38 4.62
CA GLU A 269 16.00 -10.62 4.38
C GLU A 269 15.30 -11.83 4.98
N LEU A 270 14.89 -11.77 6.26
CA LEU A 270 14.24 -12.88 6.95
C LEU A 270 12.91 -13.27 6.28
N LEU A 271 12.07 -12.30 5.94
CA LEU A 271 10.79 -12.55 5.27
C LEU A 271 10.98 -13.11 3.85
N ARG A 272 11.99 -12.60 3.12
CA ARG A 272 12.30 -13.11 1.78
C ARG A 272 12.78 -14.55 1.83
N GLN A 273 13.66 -14.89 2.78
CA GLN A 273 14.16 -16.27 2.98
C GLN A 273 13.04 -17.22 3.42
N HIS A 274 12.11 -16.73 4.26
CA HIS A 274 10.96 -17.53 4.70
C HIS A 274 9.97 -17.85 3.57
N GLY A 275 9.83 -16.95 2.61
CA GLY A 275 8.89 -17.10 1.50
C GLY A 275 7.47 -16.69 1.86
N VAL A 276 7.15 -15.40 1.70
CA VAL A 276 5.85 -14.81 2.05
C VAL A 276 5.02 -14.38 0.84
N VAL A 277 5.38 -14.83 -0.35
CA VAL A 277 4.68 -14.48 -1.59
C VAL A 277 3.20 -14.89 -1.51
N GLY A 278 2.30 -13.95 -1.81
CA GLY A 278 0.85 -14.15 -1.75
C GLY A 278 0.27 -14.28 -0.33
N LYS A 279 1.08 -14.07 0.71
CA LYS A 279 0.65 -14.08 2.11
C LYS A 279 0.55 -12.66 2.65
N PHE A 280 -0.20 -12.50 3.75
CA PHE A 280 -0.11 -11.34 4.60
C PHE A 280 0.93 -11.57 5.70
N VAL A 281 1.59 -10.51 6.13
CA VAL A 281 2.50 -10.51 7.28
C VAL A 281 1.89 -9.59 8.34
N GLU A 282 1.92 -9.99 9.60
CA GLU A 282 1.53 -9.14 10.73
C GLU A 282 2.60 -9.11 11.80
N PHE A 283 2.94 -7.90 12.24
CA PHE A 283 3.90 -7.69 13.31
C PHE A 283 3.17 -7.68 14.65
N TYR A 284 3.73 -8.39 15.64
CA TYR A 284 3.16 -8.48 16.98
C TYR A 284 4.26 -8.64 18.05
N GLY A 285 3.87 -8.69 19.31
CA GLY A 285 4.78 -8.85 20.44
C GLY A 285 5.20 -7.53 21.07
N GLU A 286 5.98 -7.61 22.14
CA GLU A 286 6.37 -6.46 22.98
C GLU A 286 7.29 -5.46 22.27
N GLY A 287 8.09 -5.94 21.30
CA GLY A 287 9.01 -5.10 20.51
C GLY A 287 8.30 -4.16 19.55
N VAL A 288 7.03 -4.38 19.21
CA VAL A 288 6.27 -3.48 18.32
C VAL A 288 6.25 -2.04 18.83
N GLY A 289 6.00 -1.85 20.13
CA GLY A 289 5.98 -0.52 20.75
C GLY A 289 7.34 0.20 20.76
N GLN A 290 8.44 -0.50 20.48
CA GLN A 290 9.78 0.07 20.39
C GLN A 290 10.13 0.58 18.98
N VAL A 291 9.30 0.25 17.98
CA VAL A 291 9.51 0.67 16.59
C VAL A 291 8.72 1.95 16.32
N PRO A 292 9.37 3.10 16.08
CA PRO A 292 8.71 4.35 15.70
C PRO A 292 7.87 4.15 14.45
N LEU A 293 6.77 4.90 14.29
CA LEU A 293 5.84 4.70 13.21
C LEU A 293 6.47 4.88 11.81
N ALA A 294 7.34 5.86 11.65
CA ALA A 294 8.06 6.06 10.39
C ALA A 294 8.87 4.81 9.97
N ASN A 295 9.44 4.10 10.97
CA ASN A 295 10.16 2.85 10.71
C ASN A 295 9.20 1.70 10.36
N ARG A 296 8.02 1.62 11.03
CA ARG A 296 6.96 0.67 10.66
C ARG A 296 6.50 0.89 9.22
N ALA A 297 6.34 2.15 8.83
CA ALA A 297 5.97 2.52 7.46
C ALA A 297 7.04 2.08 6.45
N THR A 298 8.33 2.28 6.77
CA THR A 298 9.43 1.82 5.92
C THR A 298 9.47 0.29 5.80
N ILE A 299 9.19 -0.45 6.88
CA ILE A 299 9.08 -1.92 6.84
C ILE A 299 7.91 -2.33 5.94
N GLY A 300 6.74 -1.72 6.11
CA GLY A 300 5.57 -1.98 5.26
C GLY A 300 5.84 -1.65 3.78
N ASN A 301 6.59 -0.57 3.51
CA ASN A 301 6.99 -0.17 2.16
C ASN A 301 7.82 -1.24 1.45
N MET A 302 8.58 -2.05 2.18
CA MET A 302 9.43 -3.12 1.63
C MET A 302 8.67 -4.43 1.35
N SER A 303 7.33 -4.45 1.44
CA SER A 303 6.52 -5.63 1.09
C SER A 303 6.80 -6.17 -0.31
N PRO A 304 6.95 -5.34 -1.37
CA PRO A 304 7.32 -5.84 -2.68
C PRO A 304 8.67 -6.56 -2.70
N GLU A 305 9.67 -6.09 -1.96
CA GLU A 305 11.01 -6.65 -1.92
C GLU A 305 11.03 -8.01 -1.22
N PHE A 306 10.31 -8.20 -0.13
CA PHE A 306 10.21 -9.53 0.47
C PHE A 306 9.05 -10.37 -0.08
N GLY A 307 8.12 -9.78 -0.83
CA GLY A 307 7.13 -10.48 -1.64
C GLY A 307 5.79 -10.73 -0.97
N SER A 308 5.46 -10.08 0.16
CA SER A 308 4.12 -10.21 0.75
C SER A 308 3.10 -9.30 0.04
N THR A 309 1.83 -9.66 0.14
CA THR A 309 0.74 -8.77 -0.33
C THR A 309 0.56 -7.57 0.59
N ALA A 310 0.69 -7.76 1.90
CA ALA A 310 0.63 -6.71 2.91
C ALA A 310 1.52 -7.07 4.11
N ALA A 311 2.01 -6.07 4.85
CA ALA A 311 2.82 -6.25 6.06
C ALA A 311 2.35 -5.27 7.14
N MET A 312 1.36 -5.67 7.90
CA MET A 312 0.56 -4.81 8.77
C MET A 312 1.13 -4.74 10.18
N PHE A 313 1.22 -3.52 10.71
CA PHE A 313 1.42 -3.26 12.13
C PHE A 313 0.08 -3.05 12.84
N PRO A 314 -0.05 -3.41 14.10
CA PRO A 314 -1.25 -3.11 14.86
C PRO A 314 -1.34 -1.62 15.22
N ILE A 315 -2.54 -1.15 15.54
CA ILE A 315 -2.79 0.20 16.02
C ILE A 315 -2.48 0.27 17.52
N ASP A 316 -1.67 1.26 17.94
CA ASP A 316 -1.28 1.47 19.32
C ASP A 316 -1.08 2.98 19.63
N GLN A 317 -0.53 3.29 20.79
CA GLN A 317 -0.26 4.67 21.18
C GLN A 317 0.71 5.38 20.22
N VAL A 318 1.68 4.66 19.65
CA VAL A 318 2.63 5.22 18.67
C VAL A 318 1.89 5.69 17.41
N THR A 319 0.85 4.96 17.00
CA THR A 319 -0.03 5.37 15.89
C THR A 319 -0.75 6.68 16.22
N LEU A 320 -1.35 6.80 17.42
CA LEU A 320 -2.06 8.02 17.83
C LEU A 320 -1.13 9.23 17.93
N ASP A 321 0.07 9.05 18.46
CA ASP A 321 1.08 10.10 18.58
C ASP A 321 1.53 10.58 17.19
N TYR A 322 1.68 9.68 16.24
CA TYR A 322 1.99 10.05 14.85
C TYR A 322 0.84 10.79 14.17
N LEU A 323 -0.41 10.37 14.37
CA LEU A 323 -1.57 11.10 13.87
C LEU A 323 -1.62 12.53 14.42
N ARG A 324 -1.28 12.72 15.69
CA ARG A 324 -1.19 14.05 16.31
C ARG A 324 -0.04 14.87 15.73
N LEU A 325 1.15 14.26 15.59
CA LEU A 325 2.32 14.89 14.96
C LEU A 325 2.03 15.39 13.54
N THR A 326 1.26 14.63 12.77
CA THR A 326 0.92 14.93 11.40
C THR A 326 -0.39 15.73 11.24
N GLY A 327 -0.92 16.27 12.36
CA GLY A 327 -1.97 17.29 12.35
C GLY A 327 -3.40 16.77 12.19
N ARG A 328 -3.66 15.47 12.45
CA ARG A 328 -5.05 14.97 12.56
C ARG A 328 -5.72 15.60 13.78
N SER A 329 -7.02 15.89 13.65
CA SER A 329 -7.78 16.50 14.74
C SER A 329 -7.90 15.54 15.94
N GLU A 330 -8.00 16.08 17.16
CA GLU A 330 -8.21 15.28 18.37
C GLU A 330 -9.49 14.42 18.29
N ASN A 331 -10.52 14.90 17.58
CA ASN A 331 -11.75 14.11 17.36
C ASN A 331 -11.46 12.88 16.48
N GLN A 332 -10.65 13.02 15.42
CA GLN A 332 -10.24 11.89 14.59
C GLN A 332 -9.38 10.90 15.40
N ILE A 333 -8.45 11.39 16.20
CA ILE A 333 -7.59 10.56 17.04
C ILE A 333 -8.41 9.79 18.08
N ALA A 334 -9.36 10.46 18.74
CA ALA A 334 -10.26 9.82 19.69
C ALA A 334 -11.16 8.76 19.01
N LEU A 335 -11.61 9.01 17.78
CA LEU A 335 -12.35 8.03 17.01
C LEU A 335 -11.51 6.80 16.67
N VAL A 336 -10.27 7.00 16.21
CA VAL A 336 -9.33 5.90 15.91
C VAL A 336 -9.12 5.03 17.16
N GLU A 337 -8.85 5.64 18.31
CA GLU A 337 -8.63 4.92 19.54
C GLU A 337 -9.88 4.12 19.97
N ALA A 338 -11.04 4.77 20.04
CA ALA A 338 -12.28 4.16 20.46
C ALA A 338 -12.71 3.02 19.53
N TYR A 339 -12.64 3.26 18.22
CA TYR A 339 -12.98 2.27 17.19
C TYR A 339 -12.05 1.06 17.22
N SER A 340 -10.73 1.29 17.30
CA SER A 340 -9.76 0.20 17.33
C SER A 340 -9.89 -0.69 18.55
N LYS A 341 -10.17 -0.09 19.73
CA LYS A 341 -10.45 -0.84 20.97
C LYS A 341 -11.77 -1.60 20.87
N LEU A 342 -12.80 -0.98 20.29
CA LEU A 342 -14.12 -1.60 20.12
C LEU A 342 -14.06 -2.85 19.23
N GLN A 343 -13.25 -2.82 18.18
CA GLN A 343 -13.13 -3.89 17.18
C GLN A 343 -11.97 -4.87 17.46
N GLY A 344 -11.26 -4.73 18.60
CA GLY A 344 -10.12 -5.60 18.91
C GLY A 344 -8.97 -5.47 17.91
N LEU A 345 -8.76 -4.26 17.36
CA LEU A 345 -7.65 -3.89 16.48
C LEU A 345 -6.52 -3.17 17.25
N TRP A 346 -6.75 -2.87 18.52
CA TRP A 346 -5.76 -2.24 19.39
C TRP A 346 -4.72 -3.26 19.82
N HIS A 347 -3.44 -2.87 19.76
CA HIS A 347 -2.32 -3.72 20.15
C HIS A 347 -2.35 -4.06 21.63
N ASP A 348 -2.32 -5.34 21.94
CA ASP A 348 -2.05 -5.88 23.27
C ASP A 348 -0.85 -6.83 23.15
N PRO A 349 0.32 -6.51 23.74
CA PRO A 349 1.51 -7.34 23.64
C PRO A 349 1.36 -8.73 24.30
N ALA A 350 0.36 -8.90 25.16
CA ALA A 350 0.07 -10.18 25.81
C ALA A 350 -0.80 -11.11 24.95
N VAL A 351 -1.41 -10.60 23.88
CA VAL A 351 -2.29 -11.37 23.01
C VAL A 351 -1.53 -11.82 21.77
N GLU A 352 -1.57 -13.11 21.49
CA GLU A 352 -1.03 -13.71 20.28
C GLU A 352 -2.17 -14.26 19.43
N PRO A 353 -2.48 -13.64 18.28
CA PRO A 353 -3.47 -14.15 17.33
C PRO A 353 -3.04 -15.51 16.77
N ALA A 354 -3.98 -16.24 16.18
CA ALA A 354 -3.62 -17.44 15.43
C ALA A 354 -3.00 -17.04 14.09
N PHE A 355 -1.84 -17.61 13.76
CA PHE A 355 -1.18 -17.39 12.48
C PHE A 355 -0.95 -18.70 11.73
N SER A 356 -0.86 -18.63 10.42
CA SER A 356 -0.52 -19.79 9.57
C SER A 356 0.91 -20.24 9.82
N GLU A 357 1.81 -19.30 9.97
CA GLU A 357 3.24 -19.49 10.17
C GLU A 357 3.75 -18.43 11.16
N TYR A 358 4.89 -18.71 11.79
CA TYR A 358 5.45 -17.84 12.81
C TYR A 358 6.93 -17.56 12.54
N LEU A 359 7.33 -16.31 12.65
CA LEU A 359 8.70 -15.81 12.68
C LEU A 359 8.93 -14.97 13.93
N GLU A 360 10.18 -14.85 14.33
CA GLU A 360 10.58 -14.06 15.48
C GLU A 360 11.89 -13.34 15.22
N LEU A 361 11.99 -12.08 15.66
CA LEU A 361 13.23 -11.31 15.69
C LEU A 361 13.39 -10.63 17.05
N ASP A 362 14.52 -10.89 17.70
CA ASP A 362 14.99 -10.06 18.80
C ASP A 362 15.71 -8.84 18.22
N LEU A 363 15.14 -7.66 18.39
CA LEU A 363 15.69 -6.39 17.90
C LEU A 363 17.09 -6.11 18.44
N ALA A 364 17.43 -6.68 19.62
CA ALA A 364 18.77 -6.53 20.21
C ALA A 364 19.87 -7.26 19.41
N THR A 365 19.50 -8.17 18.50
CA THR A 365 20.45 -8.91 17.66
C THR A 365 20.75 -8.22 16.32
N VAL A 366 20.03 -7.14 16.01
CA VAL A 366 20.23 -6.40 14.75
C VAL A 366 21.57 -5.69 14.79
N VAL A 367 22.31 -5.80 13.71
CA VAL A 367 23.64 -5.20 13.53
C VAL A 367 23.65 -4.24 12.33
N PRO A 368 24.56 -3.24 12.32
CA PRO A 368 24.71 -2.35 11.17
C PRO A 368 24.89 -3.12 9.87
N SER A 369 24.14 -2.72 8.86
CA SER A 369 24.03 -3.43 7.59
C SER A 369 23.87 -2.46 6.42
N ILE A 370 24.19 -2.92 5.22
CA ILE A 370 23.91 -2.23 3.97
C ILE A 370 23.08 -3.12 3.05
N ALA A 371 22.36 -2.51 2.13
CA ALA A 371 21.67 -3.24 1.06
C ALA A 371 22.69 -3.93 0.15
N GLY A 372 22.32 -5.10 -0.36
CA GLY A 372 23.14 -5.81 -1.35
C GLY A 372 23.16 -5.10 -2.70
N PRO A 373 24.15 -5.43 -3.56
CA PRO A 373 24.35 -4.73 -4.82
C PRO A 373 23.24 -4.97 -5.85
N LYS A 374 22.53 -6.10 -5.77
CA LYS A 374 21.43 -6.43 -6.69
C LYS A 374 20.07 -6.07 -6.14
N ARG A 375 19.82 -6.42 -4.87
CA ARG A 375 18.49 -6.33 -4.25
C ARG A 375 18.61 -5.92 -2.79
N PRO A 376 17.68 -5.12 -2.25
CA PRO A 376 17.69 -4.72 -0.83
C PRO A 376 17.67 -5.92 0.14
N GLN A 377 17.01 -7.01 -0.23
CA GLN A 377 16.92 -8.23 0.57
C GLN A 377 18.23 -9.04 0.61
N ASP A 378 19.20 -8.75 -0.24
CA ASP A 378 20.53 -9.33 -0.21
C ASP A 378 21.41 -8.54 0.78
N ARG A 379 21.00 -8.51 2.05
CA ARG A 379 21.63 -7.71 3.10
C ARG A 379 23.11 -8.11 3.31
N VAL A 380 23.95 -7.11 3.48
CA VAL A 380 25.36 -7.28 3.82
C VAL A 380 25.64 -6.67 5.19
N ILE A 381 26.18 -7.45 6.13
CA ILE A 381 26.60 -6.95 7.42
C ILE A 381 27.76 -5.96 7.19
N LEU A 382 27.73 -4.78 7.83
CA LEU A 382 28.69 -3.72 7.58
C LEU A 382 30.14 -4.14 7.85
N SER A 383 30.37 -4.99 8.87
CA SER A 383 31.70 -5.53 9.16
C SER A 383 32.29 -6.36 8.02
N ASP A 384 31.42 -6.98 7.21
CA ASP A 384 31.81 -7.93 6.16
C ASP A 384 31.76 -7.27 4.76
N ALA A 385 31.40 -5.98 4.71
CA ALA A 385 31.15 -5.26 3.46
C ALA A 385 32.36 -5.23 2.51
N LYS A 386 33.59 -5.12 3.05
CA LYS A 386 34.81 -5.14 2.23
C LYS A 386 35.00 -6.50 1.55
N GLU A 387 34.93 -7.58 2.32
CA GLU A 387 35.12 -8.94 1.79
C GLU A 387 33.99 -9.30 0.82
N GLN A 388 32.74 -8.87 1.12
CA GLN A 388 31.63 -9.08 0.21
C GLN A 388 31.81 -8.31 -1.10
N PHE A 389 32.26 -7.04 -1.04
CA PHE A 389 32.58 -6.26 -2.23
C PHE A 389 33.64 -6.94 -3.09
N GLU A 390 34.74 -7.44 -2.50
CA GLU A 390 35.79 -8.13 -3.22
C GLU A 390 35.28 -9.40 -3.93
N ARG A 391 34.32 -10.11 -3.33
CA ARG A 391 33.66 -11.26 -3.97
C ARG A 391 32.72 -10.86 -5.10
N ASP A 392 31.98 -9.79 -4.91
CA ASP A 392 30.92 -9.40 -5.83
C ASP A 392 31.45 -8.64 -7.05
N ILE A 393 32.50 -7.83 -6.89
CA ILE A 393 33.02 -6.93 -7.94
C ILE A 393 33.40 -7.67 -9.21
N VAL A 394 33.86 -8.92 -9.09
CA VAL A 394 34.23 -9.75 -10.26
C VAL A 394 33.04 -10.07 -11.17
N HIS A 395 31.83 -10.03 -10.64
CA HIS A 395 30.59 -10.24 -11.41
C HIS A 395 30.10 -8.96 -12.10
N TYR A 396 30.62 -7.79 -11.70
CA TYR A 396 30.28 -6.49 -12.23
C TYR A 396 31.38 -5.86 -13.08
N ALA A 397 32.62 -6.35 -12.97
CA ALA A 397 33.77 -5.80 -13.68
C ALA A 397 33.59 -5.81 -15.21
N ASP A 398 33.01 -6.87 -15.76
CA ASP A 398 32.73 -7.00 -17.20
C ASP A 398 31.63 -6.05 -17.69
N VAL A 399 30.76 -5.57 -16.78
CA VAL A 399 29.71 -4.60 -17.08
C VAL A 399 30.24 -3.18 -17.07
N ILE A 400 31.29 -2.89 -16.30
CA ILE A 400 31.91 -1.56 -16.16
C ILE A 400 32.72 -1.17 -17.41
N VAL A 401 33.19 -2.13 -18.21
CA VAL A 401 34.00 -1.89 -19.39
C VAL A 401 33.22 -1.32 -20.60
N ASN A 402 31.87 -1.28 -20.49
CA ASN A 402 31.01 -0.73 -21.54
C ASN A 402 30.28 0.53 -21.02
N ASP A 403 30.92 1.70 -21.18
CA ASP A 403 30.37 3.01 -20.79
C ASP A 403 28.91 3.23 -21.29
N ASP A 404 28.59 2.70 -22.46
CA ASP A 404 27.26 2.75 -23.05
C ASP A 404 26.18 2.01 -22.25
N VAL A 405 26.53 0.98 -21.47
CA VAL A 405 25.58 0.17 -20.69
C VAL A 405 25.28 0.84 -19.35
N VAL A 406 26.28 1.47 -18.74
CA VAL A 406 26.13 2.24 -17.49
C VAL A 406 25.22 3.45 -17.73
N ASP A 407 25.43 4.17 -18.84
CA ASP A 407 24.60 5.33 -19.21
C ASP A 407 23.15 4.95 -19.58
N ARG A 408 22.94 3.79 -20.21
CA ARG A 408 21.59 3.29 -20.53
C ARG A 408 20.85 2.79 -19.30
N ASN A 409 21.51 2.08 -18.40
CA ASN A 409 20.90 1.59 -17.15
C ASN A 409 20.69 2.73 -16.16
N GLY A 410 21.56 3.72 -16.10
CA GLY A 410 21.38 4.94 -15.33
C GLY A 410 20.19 5.78 -15.81
N LYS A 411 19.99 5.88 -17.13
CA LYS A 411 18.83 6.55 -17.73
C LYS A 411 17.54 5.73 -17.65
N ALA A 412 17.63 4.41 -17.61
CA ALA A 412 16.48 3.51 -17.47
C ALA A 412 16.04 3.34 -16.00
N SER A 413 16.92 3.58 -15.03
CA SER A 413 16.57 3.51 -13.60
C SER A 413 16.02 4.82 -13.03
N PHE A 414 16.01 5.89 -13.82
CA PHE A 414 15.34 7.15 -13.51
C PHE A 414 14.21 7.37 -14.54
N PRO A 415 12.95 7.28 -14.19
CA PRO A 415 12.25 7.49 -12.94
C PRO A 415 11.45 6.28 -12.43
N ALA A 416 11.94 5.07 -12.52
CA ALA A 416 11.19 3.92 -12.05
C ALA A 416 11.37 3.78 -10.53
N SER A 417 10.39 4.21 -9.77
CA SER A 417 10.26 3.88 -8.36
C SER A 417 9.78 2.43 -8.15
N ASP A 418 9.29 1.77 -9.21
CA ASP A 418 8.93 0.37 -9.16
C ASP A 418 10.09 -0.49 -9.67
N PRO A 419 10.62 -1.42 -8.87
CA PRO A 419 11.44 -2.48 -9.42
C PRO A 419 10.60 -3.24 -10.45
N ILE A 420 11.17 -3.51 -11.61
CA ILE A 420 10.54 -4.38 -12.62
C ILE A 420 10.09 -5.63 -11.87
N GLY A 421 8.77 -5.85 -11.81
CA GLY A 421 8.20 -6.98 -11.09
C GLY A 421 8.68 -8.28 -11.72
N PHE A 422 9.65 -8.93 -11.08
CA PHE A 422 9.97 -10.30 -11.40
C PHE A 422 8.89 -11.17 -10.75
N THR A 423 8.13 -11.88 -11.56
CA THR A 423 7.22 -12.92 -11.07
C THR A 423 8.04 -14.08 -10.47
N ALA A 424 7.43 -14.86 -9.58
CA ALA A 424 8.09 -15.99 -8.92
C ALA A 424 8.59 -17.10 -9.89
N GLU A 425 8.29 -16.95 -11.18
CA GLU A 425 8.70 -17.88 -12.25
C GLU A 425 10.04 -17.50 -12.92
N ASP A 426 10.60 -16.36 -12.60
CA ASP A 426 11.92 -15.97 -13.10
C ASP A 426 13.01 -16.69 -12.28
N GLU A 427 13.11 -18.03 -12.42
CA GLU A 427 14.32 -18.75 -12.07
C GLU A 427 15.46 -18.22 -12.94
N PHE A 428 16.43 -17.60 -12.29
CA PHE A 428 17.57 -17.00 -12.93
C PHE A 428 18.44 -18.10 -13.54
N ASP A 429 18.31 -18.32 -14.85
CA ASP A 429 19.29 -19.10 -15.62
C ASP A 429 20.56 -18.27 -15.77
N ALA A 430 21.57 -18.55 -14.97
CA ALA A 430 22.87 -17.91 -15.01
C ALA A 430 23.60 -18.07 -16.38
N SER A 431 23.06 -18.87 -17.30
CA SER A 431 23.56 -19.09 -18.64
C SER A 431 22.83 -18.22 -19.71
N ALA A 432 21.72 -17.56 -19.36
CA ALA A 432 20.98 -16.74 -20.29
C ALA A 432 21.70 -15.40 -20.52
N LYS A 433 22.03 -15.09 -21.77
CA LYS A 433 22.47 -13.77 -22.16
C LYS A 433 21.36 -12.76 -21.82
N PRO A 434 21.68 -11.57 -21.27
CA PRO A 434 20.67 -10.59 -20.92
C PRO A 434 19.84 -10.25 -22.16
N VAL A 435 18.53 -10.49 -22.08
CA VAL A 435 17.58 -10.02 -23.07
C VAL A 435 17.45 -8.51 -22.88
N ILE A 436 18.02 -7.72 -23.77
CA ILE A 436 17.82 -6.28 -23.80
C ILE A 436 16.39 -6.06 -24.30
N ILE A 437 15.47 -5.81 -23.40
CA ILE A 437 14.18 -5.23 -23.76
C ILE A 437 14.49 -3.77 -24.10
N SER A 438 14.58 -3.46 -25.40
CA SER A 438 14.62 -2.08 -25.86
C SER A 438 13.26 -1.44 -25.53
N SER A 439 13.16 -0.73 -24.41
CA SER A 439 12.11 0.28 -24.28
C SER A 439 12.35 1.27 -25.43
N GLY A 440 11.39 1.37 -26.35
CA GLY A 440 11.47 2.30 -27.46
C GLY A 440 11.74 3.70 -26.90
N GLY A 441 12.91 4.26 -27.25
CA GLY A 441 13.24 5.65 -26.91
C GLY A 441 12.25 6.62 -27.56
N PRO A 442 12.32 7.90 -27.23
CA PRO A 442 11.39 8.95 -27.69
C PRO A 442 11.25 9.06 -29.21
N GLU A 443 12.15 8.49 -30.01
CA GLU A 443 12.06 8.49 -31.47
C GLU A 443 10.99 7.53 -32.05
N ALA A 444 10.43 6.61 -31.25
CA ALA A 444 9.40 5.69 -31.72
C ALA A 444 7.98 6.33 -31.79
N VAL A 445 7.81 7.51 -31.20
CA VAL A 445 6.48 8.20 -31.09
C VAL A 445 6.29 9.27 -32.17
N SER A 446 7.27 9.57 -33.03
CA SER A 446 7.22 10.71 -33.94
C SER A 446 6.78 10.42 -35.40
N LYS A 447 6.17 9.28 -35.68
CA LYS A 447 5.60 9.06 -37.02
C LYS A 447 4.08 8.93 -36.90
N PRO A 448 3.27 9.92 -37.36
CA PRO A 448 1.84 9.74 -37.50
C PRO A 448 1.61 8.66 -38.57
N SER A 449 0.75 7.69 -38.24
CA SER A 449 0.24 6.75 -39.24
C SER A 449 -0.50 7.51 -40.34
N PRO A 450 -0.28 7.20 -41.62
CA PRO A 450 -1.12 7.76 -42.65
C PRO A 450 -2.54 7.20 -42.52
N VAL A 451 -3.48 8.09 -42.74
CA VAL A 451 -4.94 7.88 -42.74
C VAL A 451 -5.36 6.71 -43.59
#